data_10866a17e4151ce5f4364c629f09c266
#
_entry.id   10866a17e4151ce5f4364c629f09c266
#
_cell.length_a   1.000
_cell.length_b   1.000
_cell.length_c   1.000
_cell.angle_alpha   90.00
_cell.angle_beta   90.00
_cell.angle_gamma   90.00
#
_symmetry.space_group_name_H-M   'P 1'
#
loop_
_entity.id
_entity.type
_entity.pdbx_description
1 polymer ?
#
loop_
_entity_poly.entity_id
_entity_poly.type
_entity_poly.pdbx_seq_one_letter_code
_entity_poly.pdbx_strand_id
1 'polypeptide(L)'
;MIPLRPSPWACPMTATCGISSQPASYRDCLPVATILTLPATGSEASDGTVVTNEEAQLKLPYGDVILRPVFSIMNPELYFTLPENQVANGVCDMMSHIMERYFTNTTHTDVTDGLCESVLRTIMSNARILKRDHTNYDAWAEIALAGTVAHNGLLGLGREEDWGCHNMEHELSAIYDVAHGAGLAW
;
A
#
# COMPACT_ATOMS: atom_id res chain seq x y z
N MET A 1 -28.87 24.19 -13.82
CA MET A 1 -27.89 23.41 -13.00
C MET A 1 -28.28 21.94 -13.14
N ILE A 2 -27.60 21.21 -14.02
CA ILE A 2 -27.87 19.78 -14.27
C ILE A 2 -27.10 19.01 -13.17
N PRO A 3 -27.77 18.17 -12.35
CA PRO A 3 -27.05 17.38 -11.38
C PRO A 3 -26.16 16.39 -12.12
N LEU A 4 -24.85 16.48 -11.89
CA LEU A 4 -23.88 15.49 -12.35
C LEU A 4 -24.28 14.12 -11.75
N ARG A 5 -24.67 13.20 -12.61
CA ARG A 5 -24.82 11.80 -12.20
C ARG A 5 -23.44 11.30 -11.80
N PRO A 6 -23.28 10.63 -10.64
CA PRO A 6 -22.03 10.00 -10.30
C PRO A 6 -21.64 9.02 -11.42
N SER A 7 -20.36 9.05 -11.79
CA SER A 7 -19.81 8.10 -12.75
C SER A 7 -20.14 6.68 -12.27
N PRO A 8 -20.57 5.75 -13.14
CA PRO A 8 -20.82 4.36 -12.77
C PRO A 8 -19.55 3.63 -12.29
N TRP A 9 -18.40 4.27 -12.36
CA TRP A 9 -17.09 3.79 -11.92
C TRP A 9 -16.65 4.37 -10.57
N ALA A 10 -17.41 5.29 -10.01
CA ALA A 10 -17.12 5.82 -8.69
C ALA A 10 -17.62 4.80 -7.66
N CYS A 11 -16.72 4.20 -6.93
CA CYS A 11 -17.05 3.53 -5.67
C CYS A 11 -17.90 4.51 -4.83
N PRO A 12 -19.00 4.08 -4.20
CA PRO A 12 -19.90 4.98 -3.44
C PRO A 12 -19.21 5.69 -2.25
N MET A 13 -17.89 5.59 -2.12
CA MET A 13 -17.09 6.37 -1.17
C MET A 13 -17.16 7.89 -1.38
N THR A 14 -17.76 8.39 -2.48
CA THR A 14 -17.89 9.83 -2.74
C THR A 14 -18.93 10.53 -1.87
N ALA A 15 -19.70 9.81 -1.06
CA ALA A 15 -20.83 10.48 -0.41
C ALA A 15 -20.49 11.10 0.95
N THR A 16 -19.46 10.68 1.66
CA THR A 16 -19.07 11.33 2.93
C THR A 16 -17.71 10.80 3.39
N CYS A 17 -16.65 11.38 2.90
CA CYS A 17 -15.44 11.44 3.68
C CYS A 17 -15.61 12.51 4.77
N GLY A 18 -16.74 12.51 5.41
CA GLY A 18 -17.04 13.28 6.59
C GLY A 18 -16.99 12.32 7.76
N ILE A 19 -16.04 12.54 8.64
CA ILE A 19 -15.90 11.99 9.97
C ILE A 19 -17.27 11.55 10.51
N SER A 20 -17.75 10.40 10.08
CA SER A 20 -18.88 9.72 10.67
C SER A 20 -18.30 8.56 11.45
N SER A 21 -18.40 8.63 12.78
CA SER A 21 -18.09 7.53 13.69
C SER A 21 -19.03 6.32 13.56
N GLN A 22 -19.82 6.27 12.49
CA GLN A 22 -20.65 5.12 12.16
C GLN A 22 -19.95 4.31 11.06
N PRO A 23 -19.75 2.99 11.25
CA PRO A 23 -19.28 2.13 10.19
C PRO A 23 -20.32 2.17 9.07
N ALA A 24 -19.97 2.80 7.96
CA ALA A 24 -20.75 2.71 6.76
C ALA A 24 -20.74 1.24 6.33
N SER A 25 -21.87 0.56 6.44
CA SER A 25 -22.01 -0.79 5.94
C SER A 25 -22.13 -0.72 4.42
N TYR A 26 -21.03 -0.60 3.72
CA TYR A 26 -21.00 -0.77 2.27
C TYR A 26 -21.14 -2.27 1.97
N ARG A 27 -22.34 -2.68 1.64
CA ARG A 27 -22.63 -4.09 1.28
C ARG A 27 -22.35 -4.39 -0.18
N ASP A 28 -22.22 -3.36 -1.01
CA ASP A 28 -22.07 -3.52 -2.46
C ASP A 28 -20.89 -2.67 -2.96
N CYS A 29 -19.84 -3.32 -3.41
CA CYS A 29 -18.72 -2.71 -4.12
C CYS A 29 -18.65 -3.30 -5.54
N LEU A 30 -18.33 -2.45 -6.52
CA LEU A 30 -18.03 -2.97 -7.85
C LEU A 30 -16.74 -3.81 -7.79
N PRO A 31 -16.71 -4.97 -8.46
CA PRO A 31 -15.49 -5.78 -8.53
C PRO A 31 -14.38 -4.97 -9.23
N VAL A 32 -13.21 -4.91 -8.59
CA VAL A 32 -12.04 -4.22 -9.10
C VAL A 32 -11.03 -5.25 -9.58
N ALA A 33 -10.38 -4.96 -10.70
CA ALA A 33 -9.20 -5.68 -11.17
C ALA A 33 -8.07 -4.67 -11.37
N THR A 34 -6.83 -5.10 -11.17
CA THR A 34 -5.68 -4.22 -11.27
C THR A 34 -4.65 -4.71 -12.27
N ILE A 35 -3.96 -3.76 -12.91
CA ILE A 35 -2.70 -4.00 -13.62
C ILE A 35 -1.68 -3.15 -12.88
N LEU A 36 -0.80 -3.80 -12.13
CA LEU A 36 0.17 -3.10 -11.29
C LEU A 36 1.24 -2.43 -12.15
N THR A 37 1.46 -1.15 -11.92
CA THR A 37 2.49 -0.35 -12.61
C THR A 37 3.54 0.22 -11.67
N LEU A 38 3.31 0.16 -10.36
CA LEU A 38 4.23 0.59 -9.30
C LEU A 38 4.09 -0.33 -8.09
N PRO A 39 5.00 -1.27 -7.87
CA PRO A 39 5.05 -2.06 -6.64
C PRO A 39 5.44 -1.16 -5.45
N ALA A 40 4.53 -0.98 -4.49
CA ALA A 40 4.73 -0.18 -3.29
C ALA A 40 3.64 -0.49 -2.25
N THR A 41 2.45 0.08 -2.44
CA THR A 41 1.34 0.12 -1.48
C THR A 41 0.56 -1.18 -1.35
N GLY A 42 0.89 -2.23 -2.12
CA GLY A 42 0.15 -3.49 -2.09
C GLY A 42 -1.29 -3.41 -2.63
N SER A 43 -1.61 -2.38 -3.42
CA SER A 43 -2.97 -2.15 -3.97
C SER A 43 -3.53 -3.31 -4.79
N GLU A 44 -2.68 -4.20 -5.27
CA GLU A 44 -3.03 -5.40 -6.04
C GLU A 44 -3.62 -6.53 -5.17
N ALA A 45 -3.46 -6.46 -3.84
CA ALA A 45 -3.92 -7.52 -2.94
C ALA A 45 -4.37 -7.04 -1.57
N SER A 46 -4.25 -5.75 -1.25
CA SER A 46 -4.67 -5.21 0.04
C SER A 46 -6.17 -4.91 0.08
N ASP A 47 -6.70 -4.83 1.28
CA ASP A 47 -8.06 -4.37 1.58
C ASP A 47 -8.09 -2.91 2.00
N GLY A 48 -6.94 -2.24 1.99
CA GLY A 48 -6.79 -0.85 2.38
C GLY A 48 -6.95 0.12 1.21
N THR A 49 -7.44 1.30 1.52
CA THR A 49 -7.43 2.47 0.64
C THR A 49 -7.16 3.72 1.46
N VAL A 50 -6.57 4.72 0.84
CA VAL A 50 -6.33 6.02 1.46
C VAL A 50 -6.88 7.10 0.54
N VAL A 51 -7.67 8.02 1.09
CA VAL A 51 -8.32 9.09 0.32
C VAL A 51 -7.91 10.44 0.91
N THR A 52 -7.46 11.34 0.05
CA THR A 52 -7.14 12.70 0.43
C THR A 52 -8.34 13.62 0.21
N ASN A 53 -8.74 14.35 1.24
CA ASN A 53 -9.65 15.47 1.15
C ASN A 53 -8.82 16.76 1.09
N GLU A 54 -8.67 17.33 -0.10
CA GLU A 54 -7.83 18.49 -0.34
C GLU A 54 -8.37 19.75 0.36
N GLU A 55 -9.71 19.90 0.44
CA GLU A 55 -10.33 21.05 1.11
C GLU A 55 -10.08 21.08 2.62
N ALA A 56 -10.12 19.89 3.25
CA ALA A 56 -9.91 19.74 4.68
C ALA A 56 -8.44 19.45 5.04
N GLN A 57 -7.58 19.25 4.04
CA GLN A 57 -6.18 18.82 4.22
C GLN A 57 -6.06 17.55 5.09
N LEU A 58 -6.91 16.56 4.80
CA LEU A 58 -6.95 15.28 5.52
C LEU A 58 -6.65 14.13 4.56
N LYS A 59 -5.81 13.20 4.98
CA LYS A 59 -5.50 11.95 4.29
C LYS A 59 -5.94 10.79 5.19
N LEU A 60 -7.05 10.15 4.84
CA LEU A 60 -7.75 9.20 5.72
C LEU A 60 -7.65 7.78 5.17
N PRO A 61 -7.13 6.85 5.97
CA PRO A 61 -7.15 5.43 5.64
C PRO A 61 -8.54 4.82 5.89
N TYR A 62 -8.89 3.84 5.06
CA TYR A 62 -10.04 2.98 5.25
C TYR A 62 -9.70 1.57 4.79
N GLY A 63 -10.19 0.54 5.47
CA GLY A 63 -9.96 -0.86 5.12
C GLY A 63 -11.24 -1.69 5.22
N ASP A 64 -11.49 -2.48 4.17
CA ASP A 64 -12.54 -3.48 4.15
C ASP A 64 -12.18 -4.57 3.14
N VAL A 65 -12.42 -5.83 3.48
CA VAL A 65 -12.11 -6.99 2.62
C VAL A 65 -12.79 -6.91 1.25
N ILE A 66 -13.92 -6.21 1.15
CA ILE A 66 -14.66 -5.99 -0.11
C ILE A 66 -13.87 -5.17 -1.13
N LEU A 67 -12.86 -4.40 -0.68
CA LEU A 67 -12.01 -3.57 -1.54
C LEU A 67 -10.91 -4.37 -2.25
N ARG A 68 -10.65 -5.61 -1.83
CA ARG A 68 -9.62 -6.43 -2.46
C ARG A 68 -9.94 -6.69 -3.93
N PRO A 69 -8.97 -6.49 -4.83
CA PRO A 69 -9.14 -6.83 -6.24
C PRO A 69 -9.51 -8.31 -6.42
N VAL A 70 -10.40 -8.59 -7.37
CA VAL A 70 -10.80 -9.97 -7.71
C VAL A 70 -9.70 -10.70 -8.47
N PHE A 71 -8.85 -9.97 -9.18
CA PHE A 71 -7.58 -10.44 -9.75
C PHE A 71 -6.65 -9.26 -10.02
N SER A 72 -5.35 -9.56 -10.13
CA SER A 72 -4.31 -8.57 -10.41
C SER A 72 -3.32 -9.12 -11.43
N ILE A 73 -2.92 -8.28 -12.38
CA ILE A 73 -1.87 -8.58 -13.36
C ILE A 73 -0.60 -7.86 -12.89
N MET A 74 0.46 -8.64 -12.68
CA MET A 74 1.75 -8.17 -12.22
C MET A 74 2.81 -8.56 -13.27
N ASN A 75 3.07 -7.67 -14.24
CA ASN A 75 4.11 -7.89 -15.26
C ASN A 75 5.32 -7.01 -14.95
N PRO A 76 6.49 -7.59 -14.63
CA PRO A 76 7.73 -6.85 -14.34
C PRO A 76 8.15 -5.85 -15.42
N GLU A 77 7.86 -6.11 -16.69
CA GLU A 77 8.20 -5.20 -17.78
C GLU A 77 7.51 -3.84 -17.69
N LEU A 78 6.35 -3.77 -17.01
CA LEU A 78 5.64 -2.51 -16.79
C LEU A 78 6.36 -1.57 -15.81
N TYR A 79 7.32 -2.09 -15.04
CA TYR A 79 8.08 -1.33 -14.04
C TYR A 79 9.38 -0.74 -14.56
N PHE A 80 9.86 -1.18 -15.76
CA PHE A 80 11.14 -0.77 -16.32
C PHE A 80 11.28 0.73 -16.58
N THR A 81 10.17 1.43 -16.71
CA THR A 81 10.13 2.87 -16.97
C THR A 81 9.93 3.72 -15.72
N LEU A 82 9.84 3.09 -14.55
CA LEU A 82 9.66 3.83 -13.29
C LEU A 82 10.89 4.71 -13.02
N PRO A 83 10.71 5.98 -12.62
CA PRO A 83 11.83 6.80 -12.16
C PRO A 83 12.48 6.22 -10.90
N GLU A 84 13.80 6.38 -10.77
CA GLU A 84 14.57 5.83 -9.64
C GLU A 84 14.04 6.29 -8.26
N ASN A 85 13.58 7.53 -8.15
CA ASN A 85 12.99 8.04 -6.92
C ASN A 85 11.67 7.32 -6.57
N GLN A 86 10.87 6.93 -7.56
CA GLN A 86 9.65 6.16 -7.32
C GLN A 86 9.96 4.72 -6.89
N VAL A 87 11.01 4.13 -7.45
CA VAL A 87 11.50 2.82 -7.00
C VAL A 87 11.95 2.89 -5.55
N ALA A 88 12.74 3.90 -5.19
CA ALA A 88 13.21 4.10 -3.83
C ALA A 88 12.03 4.31 -2.85
N ASN A 89 11.06 5.14 -3.23
CA ASN A 89 9.84 5.37 -2.45
C ASN A 89 9.04 4.07 -2.25
N GLY A 90 8.84 3.29 -3.32
CA GLY A 90 8.14 2.01 -3.23
C GLY A 90 8.84 0.99 -2.34
N VAL A 91 10.16 0.91 -2.43
CA VAL A 91 10.98 0.04 -1.56
C VAL A 91 10.86 0.48 -0.10
N CYS A 92 10.92 1.78 0.17
CA CYS A 92 10.77 2.31 1.53
C CYS A 92 9.39 1.99 2.10
N ASP A 93 8.33 2.21 1.32
CA ASP A 93 6.95 1.95 1.69
C ASP A 93 6.73 0.47 2.04
N MET A 94 7.15 -0.46 1.15
CA MET A 94 7.07 -1.90 1.41
C MET A 94 7.81 -2.33 2.69
N MET A 95 9.01 -1.77 2.92
CA MET A 95 9.78 -2.06 4.14
C MET A 95 9.08 -1.50 5.38
N SER A 96 8.48 -0.32 5.29
CA SER A 96 7.72 0.30 6.37
C SER A 96 6.51 -0.56 6.76
N HIS A 97 5.73 -1.02 5.78
CA HIS A 97 4.62 -1.96 6.02
C HIS A 97 5.03 -3.18 6.83
N ILE A 98 6.23 -3.74 6.55
CA ILE A 98 6.72 -4.90 7.26
C ILE A 98 7.19 -4.51 8.67
N MET A 99 7.93 -3.41 8.79
CA MET A 99 8.50 -2.97 10.07
C MET A 99 7.43 -2.59 11.08
N GLU A 100 6.34 -1.95 10.65
CA GLU A 100 5.21 -1.58 11.52
C GLU A 100 4.40 -2.80 12.00
N ARG A 101 4.55 -3.94 11.34
CA ARG A 101 4.05 -5.23 11.85
C ARG A 101 5.08 -5.95 12.71
N TYR A 102 6.36 -5.87 12.35
CA TYR A 102 7.43 -6.60 13.01
C TYR A 102 7.80 -6.03 14.39
N PHE A 103 7.90 -4.69 14.50
CA PHE A 103 8.33 -4.01 15.73
C PHE A 103 7.17 -3.77 16.70
N THR A 104 6.43 -4.81 17.05
CA THR A 104 5.36 -4.77 18.04
C THR A 104 5.69 -5.61 19.27
N ASN A 105 4.90 -5.47 20.34
CA ASN A 105 5.13 -6.17 21.60
C ASN A 105 4.48 -7.56 21.64
N THR A 106 3.90 -8.04 20.56
CA THR A 106 3.26 -9.35 20.49
C THR A 106 4.33 -10.44 20.57
N THR A 107 4.10 -11.43 21.42
CA THR A 107 5.00 -12.57 21.63
C THR A 107 4.46 -13.82 20.97
N HIS A 108 5.33 -14.82 20.73
CA HIS A 108 5.01 -16.11 20.09
C HIS A 108 4.55 -15.95 18.63
N THR A 109 5.28 -15.11 17.88
CA THR A 109 5.07 -14.81 16.47
C THR A 109 6.21 -15.33 15.58
N ASP A 110 6.92 -16.37 16.01
CA ASP A 110 8.16 -16.85 15.36
C ASP A 110 8.00 -17.11 13.85
N VAL A 111 6.84 -17.64 13.43
CA VAL A 111 6.57 -17.90 11.99
C VAL A 111 6.46 -16.59 11.21
N THR A 112 5.64 -15.68 11.69
CA THR A 112 5.45 -14.38 11.01
C THR A 112 6.68 -13.50 11.12
N ASP A 113 7.46 -13.59 12.20
CA ASP A 113 8.76 -12.92 12.32
C ASP A 113 9.73 -13.42 11.24
N GLY A 114 9.86 -14.75 11.10
CA GLY A 114 10.69 -15.33 10.06
C GLY A 114 10.27 -14.94 8.65
N LEU A 115 8.95 -14.81 8.40
CA LEU A 115 8.43 -14.32 7.13
C LEU A 115 8.77 -12.83 6.91
N CYS A 116 8.55 -11.97 7.91
CA CYS A 116 8.92 -10.55 7.86
C CYS A 116 10.39 -10.36 7.51
N GLU A 117 11.27 -11.05 8.22
CA GLU A 117 12.71 -10.98 7.99
C GLU A 117 13.11 -11.48 6.60
N SER A 118 12.49 -12.56 6.12
CA SER A 118 12.76 -13.10 4.78
C SER A 118 12.35 -12.09 3.70
N VAL A 119 11.17 -11.50 3.81
CA VAL A 119 10.67 -10.53 2.84
C VAL A 119 11.50 -9.25 2.87
N LEU A 120 11.89 -8.73 4.05
CA LEU A 120 12.78 -7.58 4.18
C LEU A 120 14.14 -7.84 3.48
N ARG A 121 14.75 -9.01 3.71
CA ARG A 121 16.01 -9.38 3.05
C ARG A 121 15.85 -9.46 1.53
N THR A 122 14.74 -9.99 1.03
CA THR A 122 14.43 -10.07 -0.40
C THR A 122 14.29 -8.69 -1.00
N ILE A 123 13.54 -7.79 -0.37
CA ILE A 123 13.39 -6.39 -0.83
C ILE A 123 14.76 -5.70 -0.89
N MET A 124 15.54 -5.75 0.19
CA MET A 124 16.84 -5.09 0.24
C MET A 124 17.84 -5.62 -0.81
N SER A 125 17.85 -6.92 -1.06
CA SER A 125 18.77 -7.52 -2.04
C SER A 125 18.40 -7.14 -3.47
N ASN A 126 17.12 -7.24 -3.81
CA ASN A 126 16.64 -6.96 -5.16
C ASN A 126 16.61 -5.45 -5.48
N ALA A 127 16.32 -4.59 -4.49
CA ALA A 127 16.44 -3.14 -4.65
C ALA A 127 17.88 -2.72 -5.02
N ARG A 128 18.89 -3.37 -4.43
CA ARG A 128 20.31 -3.14 -4.81
C ARG A 128 20.63 -3.61 -6.23
N ILE A 129 19.97 -4.66 -6.72
CA ILE A 129 20.10 -5.11 -8.11
C ILE A 129 19.47 -4.05 -9.03
N LEU A 130 18.22 -3.65 -8.75
CA LEU A 130 17.51 -2.65 -9.55
C LEU A 130 18.24 -1.29 -9.63
N LYS A 131 18.95 -0.90 -8.57
CA LYS A 131 19.79 0.30 -8.60
C LYS A 131 20.93 0.21 -9.63
N ARG A 132 21.41 -1.00 -9.97
CA ARG A 132 22.50 -1.23 -10.92
C ARG A 132 22.00 -1.59 -12.32
N ASP A 133 20.90 -2.32 -12.37
CA ASP A 133 20.26 -2.81 -13.58
C ASP A 133 18.75 -2.65 -13.41
N HIS A 134 18.26 -1.49 -13.85
CA HIS A 134 16.86 -1.08 -13.68
C HIS A 134 15.88 -1.93 -14.48
N THR A 135 16.34 -2.65 -15.50
CA THR A 135 15.53 -3.51 -16.35
C THR A 135 15.64 -4.99 -16.01
N ASN A 136 16.19 -5.31 -14.86
CA ASN A 136 16.31 -6.69 -14.39
C ASN A 136 14.96 -7.29 -14.06
N TYR A 137 14.48 -8.17 -14.94
CA TYR A 137 13.15 -8.79 -14.85
C TYR A 137 12.96 -9.57 -13.55
N ASP A 138 13.95 -10.41 -13.19
CA ASP A 138 13.84 -11.27 -12.01
C ASP A 138 13.80 -10.46 -10.71
N ALA A 139 14.62 -9.41 -10.63
CA ALA A 139 14.61 -8.52 -9.48
C ALA A 139 13.27 -7.77 -9.34
N TRP A 140 12.68 -7.35 -10.44
CA TRP A 140 11.34 -6.74 -10.42
C TRP A 140 10.24 -7.73 -10.04
N ALA A 141 10.33 -8.98 -10.50
CA ALA A 141 9.37 -10.02 -10.11
C ALA A 141 9.40 -10.27 -8.59
N GLU A 142 10.61 -10.36 -8.02
CA GLU A 142 10.81 -10.53 -6.58
C GLU A 142 10.31 -9.31 -5.78
N ILE A 143 10.61 -8.09 -6.22
CA ILE A 143 10.14 -6.85 -5.59
C ILE A 143 8.60 -6.77 -5.63
N ALA A 144 7.98 -7.07 -6.75
CA ALA A 144 6.53 -7.01 -6.89
C ALA A 144 5.85 -8.02 -5.96
N LEU A 145 6.30 -9.26 -5.94
CA LEU A 145 5.76 -10.28 -5.04
C LEU A 145 5.99 -9.93 -3.56
N ALA A 146 7.19 -9.44 -3.23
CA ALA A 146 7.50 -9.00 -1.87
C ALA A 146 6.60 -7.86 -1.41
N GLY A 147 6.29 -6.89 -2.29
CA GLY A 147 5.34 -5.81 -2.02
C GLY A 147 3.94 -6.31 -1.73
N THR A 148 3.46 -7.26 -2.54
CA THR A 148 2.18 -7.93 -2.29
C THR A 148 2.15 -8.59 -0.91
N VAL A 149 3.16 -9.38 -0.58
CA VAL A 149 3.24 -10.07 0.71
C VAL A 149 3.37 -9.08 1.88
N ALA A 150 4.07 -7.98 1.68
CA ALA A 150 4.24 -6.93 2.67
C ALA A 150 2.91 -6.33 3.15
N HIS A 151 1.86 -6.30 2.29
CA HIS A 151 0.62 -5.59 2.62
C HIS A 151 -0.68 -6.37 2.31
N ASN A 152 -0.64 -7.67 2.08
CA ASN A 152 -1.85 -8.48 1.88
C ASN A 152 -2.46 -9.05 3.18
N GLY A 153 -1.91 -8.70 4.34
CA GLY A 153 -2.33 -9.18 5.66
C GLY A 153 -1.59 -10.41 6.17
N LEU A 154 -0.80 -11.10 5.33
CA LEU A 154 -0.10 -12.33 5.75
C LEU A 154 0.88 -12.07 6.91
N LEU A 155 1.65 -11.00 6.85
CA LEU A 155 2.68 -10.67 7.84
C LEU A 155 2.09 -10.12 9.16
N GLY A 156 0.81 -9.74 9.17
CA GLY A 156 0.07 -9.32 10.36
C GLY A 156 -0.60 -10.46 11.13
N LEU A 157 -0.52 -11.70 10.65
CA LEU A 157 -1.18 -12.83 11.28
C LEU A 157 -0.61 -13.09 12.68
N GLY A 158 -1.51 -13.15 13.67
CA GLY A 158 -1.17 -13.49 15.04
C GLY A 158 -0.50 -12.38 15.85
N ARG A 159 -0.48 -11.13 15.33
CA ARG A 159 0.12 -9.99 16.02
C ARG A 159 -0.74 -8.73 15.97
N GLU A 160 -0.49 -7.81 16.89
CA GLU A 160 -0.95 -6.44 16.78
C GLU A 160 -0.10 -5.69 15.74
N GLU A 161 -0.68 -4.73 15.06
CA GLU A 161 -0.01 -3.88 14.09
C GLU A 161 0.06 -2.45 14.63
N ASP A 162 1.20 -1.78 14.44
CA ASP A 162 1.40 -0.39 14.81
C ASP A 162 1.61 0.46 13.56
N TRP A 163 0.65 1.28 13.21
CA TRP A 163 0.66 2.13 12.03
C TRP A 163 1.11 3.59 12.34
N GLY A 164 1.93 3.76 13.37
CA GLY A 164 2.37 5.07 13.85
C GLY A 164 3.11 5.87 12.79
N CYS A 165 4.06 5.26 12.06
CA CYS A 165 4.81 5.95 11.01
C CYS A 165 3.92 6.35 9.84
N HIS A 166 3.05 5.45 9.37
CA HIS A 166 2.09 5.76 8.31
C HIS A 166 1.13 6.88 8.72
N ASN A 167 0.60 6.85 9.93
CA ASN A 167 -0.32 7.88 10.40
C ASN A 167 0.37 9.27 10.47
N MET A 168 1.61 9.35 10.94
CA MET A 168 2.38 10.59 10.93
C MET A 168 2.68 11.07 9.50
N GLU A 169 3.02 10.13 8.61
CA GLU A 169 3.27 10.46 7.20
C GLU A 169 2.02 10.99 6.52
N HIS A 170 0.85 10.42 6.79
CA HIS A 170 -0.42 10.90 6.23
C HIS A 170 -0.67 12.37 6.56
N GLU A 171 -0.38 12.80 7.78
CA GLU A 171 -0.50 14.21 8.16
C GLU A 171 0.49 15.11 7.40
N LEU A 172 1.75 14.65 7.25
CA LEU A 172 2.77 15.39 6.51
C LEU A 172 2.40 15.51 5.02
N SER A 173 1.99 14.42 4.39
CA SER A 173 1.65 14.43 2.96
C SER A 173 0.33 15.15 2.69
N ALA A 174 -0.62 15.18 3.63
CA ALA A 174 -1.84 15.97 3.49
C ALA A 174 -1.58 17.48 3.42
N ILE A 175 -0.55 17.97 4.14
CA ILE A 175 -0.23 19.39 4.24
C ILE A 175 0.80 19.81 3.18
N TYR A 176 1.81 18.99 2.94
CA TYR A 176 2.99 19.35 2.16
C TYR A 176 3.12 18.65 0.82
N ASP A 177 2.17 17.78 0.46
CA ASP A 177 2.17 16.98 -0.77
C ASP A 177 3.49 16.18 -0.97
N VAL A 178 4.02 15.64 0.11
CA VAL A 178 5.21 14.79 0.08
C VAL A 178 4.85 13.42 -0.51
N ALA A 179 5.70 12.89 -1.38
CA ALA A 179 5.51 11.52 -1.88
C ALA A 179 5.56 10.53 -0.72
N HIS A 180 4.57 9.64 -0.62
CA HIS A 180 4.32 8.76 0.53
C HIS A 180 5.57 8.01 1.02
N GLY A 181 6.22 7.26 0.15
CA GLY A 181 7.43 6.52 0.53
C GLY A 181 8.63 7.42 0.86
N ALA A 182 8.66 8.66 0.36
CA ALA A 182 9.68 9.63 0.78
C ALA A 182 9.40 10.15 2.19
N GLY A 183 8.13 10.41 2.52
CA GLY A 183 7.72 10.79 3.87
C GLY A 183 8.01 9.71 4.91
N LEU A 184 7.82 8.44 4.56
CA LEU A 184 8.14 7.31 5.43
C LEU A 184 9.65 7.09 5.65
N ALA A 185 10.51 7.68 4.79
CA ALA A 185 11.96 7.57 4.89
C ALA A 185 12.60 8.54 5.90
N TRP A 186 11.84 9.49 6.46
CA TRP A 186 12.27 10.46 7.45
C TRP A 186 12.09 9.94 8.86
#